data_87be6c6a85afaf47a4219c4eb8f8665c
#
_entry.id   87be6c6a85afaf47a4219c4eb8f8665c
#
_cell.length_a   1.000
_cell.length_b   1.000
_cell.length_c   1.000
_cell.angle_alpha   90.00
_cell.angle_beta   90.00
_cell.angle_gamma   90.00
#
_symmetry.space_group_name_H-M   'P 1'
#
loop_
_entity.id
_entity.type
_entity.pdbx_description
1 polymer ?
#
loop_
_entity_poly.entity_id
_entity_poly.type
_entity_poly.pdbx_seq_one_letter_code
_entity_poly.pdbx_strand_id
1 'polypeptide(L)'
;LRMSGTWRVLRTGERWPRSRRSAWLVVRRGEHEVVQFNGPVLELMTAIRARTDPRLANLGPDLVAPAPFDEARFLRRLREDDQTRGLGDALLDQHVVAGVGNFWKSEGCWLAGVDPWRRLSDLADEEALAVVRTLRPLMQESARHGRQGEFRVIYDRAGLPCPRCGAPALIATRGQGDDNRTTYWCPNCQR
;
A
#
# COMPACT_ATOMS: atom_id res chain seq x y z
N LEU A 1 0.71 10.85 2.09
CA LEU A 1 -0.74 11.03 2.19
C LEU A 1 -1.25 10.21 3.37
N ARG A 2 -1.57 10.86 4.48
CA ARG A 2 -2.32 10.19 5.54
C ARG A 2 -3.67 9.74 4.97
N MET A 3 -4.11 8.53 5.29
CA MET A 3 -5.19 7.75 4.67
C MET A 3 -6.61 8.38 4.68
N SER A 4 -6.78 9.62 5.12
CA SER A 4 -8.08 10.27 5.30
C SER A 4 -8.57 11.11 4.12
N GLY A 5 -7.69 11.44 3.17
CA GLY A 5 -8.05 12.25 2.01
C GLY A 5 -8.62 11.45 0.84
N THR A 6 -9.52 12.05 0.09
CA THR A 6 -10.03 11.47 -1.17
C THR A 6 -9.97 12.46 -2.30
N TRP A 7 -9.63 11.98 -3.50
CA TRP A 7 -9.68 12.74 -4.72
C TRP A 7 -10.93 12.40 -5.53
N ARG A 8 -11.51 13.40 -6.19
CA ARG A 8 -12.60 13.21 -7.15
C ARG A 8 -12.34 14.05 -8.39
N VAL A 9 -12.62 13.47 -9.53
CA VAL A 9 -12.68 14.17 -10.81
C VAL A 9 -14.15 14.35 -11.13
N LEU A 10 -14.60 15.58 -11.34
CA LEU A 10 -15.98 15.95 -11.55
C LEU A 10 -16.06 16.86 -12.80
N ARG A 11 -17.20 16.95 -13.43
CA ARG A 11 -17.46 17.98 -14.43
C ARG A 11 -17.75 19.31 -13.76
N THR A 12 -17.36 20.41 -14.39
CA THR A 12 -17.68 21.77 -13.90
C THR A 12 -19.19 21.92 -13.79
N GLY A 13 -19.67 22.29 -12.60
CA GLY A 13 -21.09 22.40 -12.30
C GLY A 13 -21.77 21.13 -11.81
N GLU A 14 -21.07 19.98 -11.81
CA GLU A 14 -21.56 18.75 -11.23
C GLU A 14 -21.72 18.86 -9.71
N ARG A 15 -22.73 18.18 -9.16
CA ARG A 15 -22.96 18.16 -7.71
C ARG A 15 -21.83 17.40 -7.02
N TRP A 16 -21.17 18.06 -6.08
CA TRP A 16 -20.11 17.44 -5.30
C TRP A 16 -20.65 16.37 -4.35
N PRO A 17 -19.98 15.22 -4.24
CA PRO A 17 -20.42 14.11 -3.38
C PRO A 17 -20.23 14.42 -1.88
N ARG A 18 -19.53 15.51 -1.55
CA ARG A 18 -19.26 15.98 -0.18
C ARG A 18 -19.45 17.49 -0.07
N SER A 19 -19.58 17.99 1.16
CA SER A 19 -19.67 19.42 1.44
C SER A 19 -18.47 20.17 0.88
N ARG A 20 -18.68 21.34 0.29
CA ARG A 20 -17.61 22.24 -0.15
C ARG A 20 -16.65 22.64 0.96
N ARG A 21 -17.11 22.66 2.21
CA ARG A 21 -16.28 22.96 3.39
C ARG A 21 -15.22 21.90 3.67
N SER A 22 -15.40 20.68 3.17
CA SER A 22 -14.41 19.59 3.29
C SER A 22 -13.40 19.56 2.13
N ALA A 23 -13.52 20.43 1.14
CA ALA A 23 -12.57 20.55 0.05
C ALA A 23 -11.35 21.37 0.50
N TRP A 24 -10.16 20.79 0.32
CA TRP A 24 -8.88 21.42 0.65
C TRP A 24 -8.19 21.98 -0.60
N LEU A 25 -8.41 21.33 -1.74
CA LEU A 25 -7.89 21.78 -3.02
C LEU A 25 -8.91 21.56 -4.11
N VAL A 26 -9.04 22.55 -5.00
CA VAL A 26 -9.81 22.44 -6.24
C VAL A 26 -8.92 22.92 -7.39
N VAL A 27 -8.66 22.01 -8.32
CA VAL A 27 -7.94 22.34 -9.57
C VAL A 27 -8.94 22.26 -10.71
N ARG A 28 -9.04 23.34 -11.49
CA ARG A 28 -9.94 23.42 -12.66
C ARG A 28 -9.14 23.43 -13.95
N ARG A 29 -9.58 22.64 -14.91
CA ARG A 29 -9.04 22.65 -16.27
C ARG A 29 -10.13 22.29 -17.28
N GLY A 30 -10.49 23.26 -18.12
CA GLY A 30 -11.60 23.08 -19.06
C GLY A 30 -12.90 22.73 -18.34
N GLU A 31 -13.53 21.64 -18.75
CA GLU A 31 -14.79 21.16 -18.18
C GLU A 31 -14.62 20.25 -16.94
N HIS A 32 -13.42 20.15 -16.38
CA HIS A 32 -13.15 19.25 -15.26
C HIS A 32 -12.69 20.01 -14.02
N GLU A 33 -13.18 19.55 -12.88
CA GLU A 33 -12.72 19.93 -11.55
C GLU A 33 -12.12 18.70 -10.85
N VAL A 34 -10.88 18.81 -10.40
CA VAL A 34 -10.24 17.82 -9.52
C VAL A 34 -10.29 18.35 -8.10
N VAL A 35 -11.00 17.65 -7.23
CA VAL A 35 -11.23 18.08 -5.86
C VAL A 35 -10.61 17.11 -4.87
N GLN A 36 -9.81 17.63 -3.96
CA GLN A 36 -9.31 16.90 -2.80
C GLN A 36 -10.17 17.22 -1.58
N PHE A 37 -10.73 16.20 -0.95
CA PHE A 37 -11.50 16.31 0.29
C PHE A 37 -10.70 15.73 1.47
N ASN A 38 -10.77 16.41 2.62
CA ASN A 38 -10.23 15.94 3.91
C ASN A 38 -8.74 15.54 3.86
N GLY A 39 -7.93 16.26 3.09
CA GLY A 39 -6.49 16.05 3.04
C GLY A 39 -5.81 16.67 4.27
N PRO A 40 -5.20 15.90 5.18
CA PRO A 40 -4.63 16.43 6.43
C PRO A 40 -3.37 17.27 6.20
N VAL A 41 -2.74 17.14 5.05
CA VAL A 41 -1.56 17.92 4.64
C VAL A 41 -1.69 18.30 3.18
N LEU A 42 -1.61 19.59 2.90
CA LEU A 42 -1.56 20.15 1.55
C LEU A 42 -0.45 21.19 1.52
N GLU A 43 0.56 20.93 0.72
CA GLU A 43 1.68 21.87 0.52
C GLU A 43 1.92 22.04 -0.99
N LEU A 44 2.09 23.27 -1.41
CA LEU A 44 2.56 23.61 -2.74
C LEU A 44 4.07 23.83 -2.67
N MET A 45 4.82 23.12 -3.49
CA MET A 45 6.27 23.28 -3.54
C MET A 45 6.80 23.25 -4.96
N THR A 46 7.96 23.85 -5.17
CA THR A 46 8.66 23.76 -6.46
C THR A 46 9.18 22.34 -6.68
N ALA A 47 9.44 21.97 -7.94
CA ALA A 47 10.03 20.68 -8.28
C ALA A 47 11.41 20.47 -7.60
N ILE A 48 12.20 21.53 -7.43
CA ILE A 48 13.50 21.48 -6.72
C ILE A 48 13.26 21.14 -5.27
N ARG A 49 12.36 21.87 -4.58
CA ARG A 49 12.04 21.60 -3.17
C ARG A 49 11.48 20.18 -2.97
N ALA A 50 10.63 19.71 -3.88
CA ALA A 50 10.10 18.34 -3.80
C ALA A 50 11.20 17.27 -3.86
N ARG A 51 12.28 17.49 -4.65
CA ARG A 51 13.41 16.55 -4.75
C ARG A 51 14.28 16.54 -3.50
N THR A 52 14.34 17.65 -2.78
CA THR A 52 15.20 17.82 -1.58
C THR A 52 14.43 17.73 -0.26
N ASP A 53 13.10 17.62 -0.31
CA ASP A 53 12.28 17.47 0.90
C ASP A 53 12.57 16.13 1.57
N PRO A 54 13.05 16.12 2.84
CA PRO A 54 13.44 14.88 3.52
C PRO A 54 12.31 13.85 3.61
N ARG A 55 11.06 14.31 3.68
CA ARG A 55 9.89 13.43 3.75
C ARG A 55 9.67 12.64 2.45
N LEU A 56 10.07 13.20 1.32
CA LEU A 56 9.98 12.56 0.01
C LEU A 56 11.27 11.82 -0.36
N ALA A 57 12.43 12.42 -0.06
CA ALA A 57 13.73 11.84 -0.35
C ALA A 57 14.00 10.54 0.42
N ASN A 58 13.45 10.42 1.63
CA ASN A 58 13.59 9.23 2.47
C ASN A 58 12.61 8.08 2.13
N LEU A 59 11.66 8.28 1.21
CA LEU A 59 10.80 7.19 0.78
C LEU A 59 11.62 6.06 0.14
N GLY A 60 11.19 4.83 0.40
CA GLY A 60 11.70 3.63 -0.24
C GLY A 60 11.40 3.60 -1.75
N PRO A 61 11.85 2.56 -2.47
CA PRO A 61 11.47 2.36 -3.86
C PRO A 61 9.95 2.30 -4.02
N ASP A 62 9.41 3.02 -5.00
CA ASP A 62 7.97 3.11 -5.24
C ASP A 62 7.51 1.98 -6.17
N LEU A 63 6.63 1.11 -5.67
CA LEU A 63 6.07 0.01 -6.46
C LEU A 63 5.16 0.47 -7.60
N VAL A 64 4.61 1.68 -7.52
CA VAL A 64 3.69 2.20 -8.54
C VAL A 64 4.43 2.97 -9.64
N ALA A 65 5.66 3.42 -9.37
CA ALA A 65 6.45 4.18 -10.32
C ALA A 65 6.61 3.44 -11.66
N PRO A 66 6.57 4.15 -12.82
CA PRO A 66 6.77 3.53 -14.13
C PRO A 66 8.20 3.02 -14.35
N ALA A 67 9.20 3.62 -13.70
CA ALA A 67 10.60 3.21 -13.78
C ALA A 67 10.79 1.79 -13.23
N PRO A 68 11.82 1.03 -13.63
CA PRO A 68 12.17 -0.25 -13.02
C PRO A 68 12.27 -0.16 -11.51
N PHE A 69 11.77 -1.17 -10.80
CA PHE A 69 11.84 -1.21 -9.35
C PHE A 69 13.27 -1.49 -8.88
N ASP A 70 13.76 -0.68 -7.96
CA ASP A 70 15.09 -0.82 -7.38
C ASP A 70 15.09 -1.87 -6.26
N GLU A 71 15.23 -3.15 -6.65
CA GLU A 71 15.24 -4.29 -5.73
C GLU A 71 16.42 -4.22 -4.76
N ALA A 72 17.58 -3.75 -5.22
CA ALA A 72 18.77 -3.64 -4.39
C ALA A 72 18.56 -2.61 -3.26
N ARG A 73 17.93 -1.47 -3.58
CA ARG A 73 17.57 -0.47 -2.58
C ARG A 73 16.51 -0.98 -1.62
N PHE A 74 15.51 -1.72 -2.10
CA PHE A 74 14.50 -2.35 -1.26
C PHE A 74 15.13 -3.30 -0.24
N LEU A 75 15.95 -4.25 -0.70
CA LEU A 75 16.62 -5.22 0.17
C LEU A 75 17.55 -4.54 1.17
N ARG A 76 18.32 -3.57 0.74
CA ARG A 76 19.17 -2.81 1.65
C ARG A 76 18.35 -2.15 2.76
N ARG A 77 17.25 -1.45 2.43
CA ARG A 77 16.36 -0.82 3.42
C ARG A 77 15.73 -1.84 4.35
N LEU A 78 15.32 -3.00 3.82
CA LEU A 78 14.75 -4.08 4.60
C LEU A 78 15.78 -4.65 5.60
N ARG A 79 17.06 -4.74 5.22
CA ARG A 79 18.13 -5.27 6.08
C ARG A 79 18.67 -4.24 7.08
N GLU A 80 18.53 -2.95 6.79
CA GLU A 80 18.83 -1.84 7.71
C GLU A 80 17.72 -1.66 8.77
N ASP A 81 16.52 -2.19 8.57
CA ASP A 81 15.41 -2.12 9.52
C ASP A 81 15.61 -3.05 10.73
N ASP A 82 14.82 -2.90 11.78
CA ASP A 82 14.80 -3.81 12.92
C ASP A 82 14.46 -5.24 12.47
N GLN A 83 15.45 -6.10 12.52
CA GLN A 83 15.33 -7.50 12.04
C GLN A 83 14.39 -8.36 12.90
N THR A 84 13.95 -7.89 14.06
CA THR A 84 12.96 -8.58 14.91
C THR A 84 11.52 -8.29 14.47
N ARG A 85 11.30 -7.27 13.63
CA ARG A 85 9.99 -6.93 13.07
C ARG A 85 9.47 -8.01 12.13
N GLY A 86 8.14 -8.13 12.07
CA GLY A 86 7.49 -8.97 11.04
C GLY A 86 7.54 -8.32 9.66
N LEU A 87 7.58 -9.14 8.62
CA LEU A 87 7.56 -8.68 7.23
C LEU A 87 6.39 -7.71 6.95
N GLY A 88 5.21 -8.01 7.49
CA GLY A 88 4.03 -7.16 7.28
C GLY A 88 4.21 -5.75 7.85
N ASP A 89 4.94 -5.58 8.95
CA ASP A 89 5.26 -4.27 9.52
C ASP A 89 6.24 -3.51 8.64
N ALA A 90 7.28 -4.17 8.17
CA ALA A 90 8.26 -3.58 7.27
C ALA A 90 7.65 -3.15 5.93
N LEU A 91 6.71 -3.92 5.38
CA LEU A 91 6.00 -3.57 4.15
C LEU A 91 5.09 -2.33 4.30
N LEU A 92 4.62 -2.02 5.51
CA LEU A 92 3.84 -0.81 5.78
C LEU A 92 4.72 0.43 5.95
N ASP A 93 6.00 0.25 6.23
CA ASP A 93 6.95 1.34 6.36
C ASP A 93 7.32 1.89 4.97
N GLN A 94 6.88 3.12 4.71
CA GLN A 94 7.13 3.79 3.43
C GLN A 94 8.60 4.14 3.21
N HIS A 95 9.46 4.03 4.22
CA HIS A 95 10.92 4.14 4.07
C HIS A 95 11.54 2.85 3.52
N VAL A 96 10.95 1.69 3.80
CA VAL A 96 11.38 0.40 3.24
C VAL A 96 10.89 0.26 1.81
N VAL A 97 9.58 0.41 1.59
CA VAL A 97 8.95 0.34 0.27
C VAL A 97 7.77 1.30 0.20
N ALA A 98 7.74 2.17 -0.82
CA ALA A 98 6.66 3.14 -0.99
C ALA A 98 5.48 2.54 -1.76
N GLY A 99 4.26 2.97 -1.39
CA GLY A 99 3.01 2.62 -2.05
C GLY A 99 2.24 1.47 -1.41
N VAL A 100 2.87 0.61 -0.61
CA VAL A 100 2.20 -0.50 0.05
C VAL A 100 1.36 -0.01 1.23
N GLY A 101 0.06 -0.28 1.17
CA GLY A 101 -0.88 -0.09 2.27
C GLY A 101 -1.38 -1.43 2.82
N ASN A 102 -2.23 -1.37 3.85
CA ASN A 102 -2.68 -2.57 4.57
C ASN A 102 -3.37 -3.61 3.67
N PHE A 103 -4.12 -3.16 2.67
CA PHE A 103 -4.72 -4.02 1.67
C PHE A 103 -3.63 -4.80 0.90
N TRP A 104 -2.72 -4.08 0.26
CA TRP A 104 -1.67 -4.69 -0.56
C TRP A 104 -0.70 -5.56 0.25
N LYS A 105 -0.40 -5.18 1.49
CA LYS A 105 0.38 -6.03 2.41
C LYS A 105 -0.25 -7.41 2.56
N SER A 106 -1.56 -7.47 2.88
CA SER A 106 -2.24 -8.75 3.09
C SER A 106 -2.30 -9.57 1.80
N GLU A 107 -2.72 -8.94 0.70
CA GLU A 107 -2.81 -9.62 -0.60
C GLU A 107 -1.44 -10.12 -1.08
N GLY A 108 -0.41 -9.28 -0.99
CA GLY A 108 0.94 -9.61 -1.47
C GLY A 108 1.58 -10.76 -0.70
N CYS A 109 1.52 -10.74 0.63
CA CYS A 109 2.02 -11.83 1.45
C CYS A 109 1.29 -13.14 1.14
N TRP A 110 -0.04 -13.10 0.94
CA TRP A 110 -0.80 -14.29 0.59
C TRP A 110 -0.47 -14.79 -0.82
N LEU A 111 -0.41 -13.92 -1.81
CA LEU A 111 -0.08 -14.28 -3.19
C LEU A 111 1.31 -14.93 -3.28
N ALA A 112 2.30 -14.38 -2.59
CA ALA A 112 3.65 -14.92 -2.52
C ALA A 112 3.78 -16.15 -1.60
N GLY A 113 2.79 -16.45 -0.76
CA GLY A 113 2.83 -17.56 0.17
C GLY A 113 3.69 -17.32 1.42
N VAL A 114 4.04 -16.05 1.70
CA VAL A 114 4.92 -15.66 2.80
C VAL A 114 4.09 -15.23 4.01
N ASP A 115 4.44 -15.71 5.20
CA ASP A 115 3.79 -15.31 6.45
C ASP A 115 4.12 -13.84 6.78
N PRO A 116 3.12 -12.94 6.92
CA PRO A 116 3.35 -11.54 7.28
C PRO A 116 3.94 -11.34 8.69
N TRP A 117 3.91 -12.37 9.54
CA TRP A 117 4.46 -12.35 10.90
C TRP A 117 5.90 -12.82 10.97
N ARG A 118 6.42 -13.41 9.91
CA ARG A 118 7.78 -13.92 9.85
C ARG A 118 8.76 -12.76 10.05
N ARG A 119 9.73 -12.96 10.95
CA ARG A 119 10.75 -11.95 11.26
C ARG A 119 11.65 -11.70 10.06
N LEU A 120 12.11 -10.46 9.92
CA LEU A 120 13.04 -10.11 8.84
C LEU A 120 14.35 -10.92 8.93
N SER A 121 14.83 -11.23 10.16
CA SER A 121 15.99 -12.09 10.39
C SER A 121 15.84 -13.51 9.79
N ASP A 122 14.61 -14.01 9.73
CA ASP A 122 14.30 -15.40 9.33
C ASP A 122 13.84 -15.48 7.86
N LEU A 123 13.79 -14.34 7.17
CA LEU A 123 13.30 -14.21 5.81
C LEU A 123 14.46 -14.18 4.81
N ALA A 124 14.43 -15.03 3.80
CA ALA A 124 15.38 -14.94 2.69
C ALA A 124 15.04 -13.72 1.80
N ASP A 125 16.08 -13.12 1.19
CA ASP A 125 15.92 -11.98 0.28
C ASP A 125 14.96 -12.29 -0.88
N GLU A 126 15.03 -13.49 -1.42
CA GLU A 126 14.18 -13.92 -2.53
C GLU A 126 12.70 -14.02 -2.14
N GLU A 127 12.41 -14.38 -0.89
CA GLU A 127 11.03 -14.40 -0.37
C GLU A 127 10.45 -12.98 -0.23
N ALA A 128 11.26 -12.04 0.27
CA ALA A 128 10.87 -10.63 0.32
C ALA A 128 10.64 -10.05 -1.09
N LEU A 129 11.54 -10.38 -2.03
CA LEU A 129 11.42 -9.96 -3.43
C LEU A 129 10.19 -10.58 -4.10
N ALA A 130 9.85 -11.84 -3.80
CA ALA A 130 8.65 -12.48 -4.33
C ALA A 130 7.38 -11.69 -3.99
N VAL A 131 7.28 -11.15 -2.78
CA VAL A 131 6.13 -10.31 -2.38
C VAL A 131 6.03 -9.04 -3.24
N VAL A 132 7.11 -8.28 -3.35
CA VAL A 132 7.08 -6.99 -4.09
C VAL A 132 6.96 -7.19 -5.60
N ARG A 133 7.59 -8.23 -6.16
CA ARG A 133 7.46 -8.59 -7.58
C ARG A 133 6.04 -9.00 -7.93
N THR A 134 5.36 -9.74 -7.07
CA THR A 134 3.95 -10.14 -7.25
C THR A 134 3.02 -8.93 -7.13
N LEU A 135 3.27 -8.04 -6.18
CA LEU A 135 2.45 -6.86 -5.95
C LEU A 135 2.54 -5.82 -7.07
N ARG A 136 3.74 -5.58 -7.57
CA ARG A 136 4.02 -4.47 -8.48
C ARG A 136 3.08 -4.38 -9.69
N PRO A 137 2.89 -5.42 -10.51
CA PRO A 137 2.01 -5.34 -11.67
C PRO A 137 0.55 -5.07 -11.27
N LEU A 138 0.07 -5.66 -10.16
CA LEU A 138 -1.28 -5.47 -9.67
C LEU A 138 -1.51 -4.04 -9.16
N MET A 139 -0.54 -3.50 -8.44
CA MET A 139 -0.60 -2.12 -7.94
C MET A 139 -0.55 -1.10 -9.07
N GLN A 140 0.29 -1.32 -10.08
CA GLN A 140 0.34 -0.45 -11.27
C GLN A 140 -0.95 -0.49 -12.06
N GLU A 141 -1.56 -1.66 -12.22
CA GLU A 141 -2.85 -1.81 -12.87
C GLU A 141 -3.97 -1.12 -12.09
N SER A 142 -4.02 -1.35 -10.77
CA SER A 142 -4.95 -0.67 -9.86
C SER A 142 -4.80 0.86 -9.91
N ALA A 143 -3.58 1.37 -9.99
CA ALA A 143 -3.32 2.80 -10.07
C ALA A 143 -3.83 3.42 -11.38
N ARG A 144 -3.72 2.70 -12.51
CA ARG A 144 -4.24 3.17 -13.80
C ARG A 144 -5.76 3.29 -13.82
N HIS A 145 -6.45 2.35 -13.20
CA HIS A 145 -7.91 2.26 -13.28
C HIS A 145 -8.66 2.74 -12.03
N GLY A 146 -7.94 3.01 -10.93
CA GLY A 146 -8.55 3.42 -9.65
C GLY A 146 -9.39 2.34 -8.98
N ARG A 147 -9.16 1.05 -9.27
CA ARG A 147 -10.03 -0.07 -8.89
C ARG A 147 -9.34 -1.10 -7.99
N GLN A 148 -8.79 -0.65 -6.87
CA GLN A 148 -8.11 -1.52 -5.92
C GLN A 148 -8.95 -2.74 -5.49
N GLY A 149 -10.25 -2.58 -5.31
CA GLY A 149 -11.15 -3.63 -4.84
C GLY A 149 -11.26 -4.84 -5.77
N GLU A 150 -10.95 -4.71 -7.05
CA GLU A 150 -10.97 -5.82 -8.03
C GLU A 150 -9.86 -6.84 -7.78
N PHE A 151 -8.80 -6.45 -7.06
CA PHE A 151 -7.67 -7.33 -6.72
C PHE A 151 -7.81 -8.00 -5.36
N ARG A 152 -8.98 -7.89 -4.72
CA ARG A 152 -9.23 -8.46 -3.39
C ARG A 152 -9.43 -9.97 -3.46
N VAL A 153 -8.55 -10.71 -2.78
CA VAL A 153 -8.61 -12.16 -2.66
C VAL A 153 -8.84 -12.60 -1.20
N ILE A 154 -8.06 -12.08 -0.25
CA ILE A 154 -8.18 -12.46 1.17
C ILE A 154 -8.54 -11.28 2.08
N TYR A 155 -8.29 -10.06 1.65
CA TYR A 155 -8.57 -8.88 2.47
C TYR A 155 -10.07 -8.80 2.79
N ASP A 156 -10.39 -8.53 4.07
CA ASP A 156 -11.77 -8.47 4.57
C ASP A 156 -12.55 -9.80 4.43
N ARG A 157 -11.82 -10.94 4.52
CA ARG A 157 -12.40 -12.29 4.46
C ARG A 157 -12.12 -13.12 5.72
N ALA A 158 -12.09 -12.48 6.87
CA ALA A 158 -11.89 -13.16 8.16
C ALA A 158 -12.88 -14.32 8.34
N GLY A 159 -12.37 -15.48 8.77
CA GLY A 159 -13.19 -16.66 9.05
C GLY A 159 -13.77 -17.37 7.80
N LEU A 160 -13.53 -16.86 6.60
CA LEU A 160 -13.93 -17.55 5.36
C LEU A 160 -12.84 -18.55 4.92
N PRO A 161 -13.20 -19.61 4.19
CA PRO A 161 -12.23 -20.54 3.64
C PRO A 161 -11.16 -19.86 2.80
N CYS A 162 -9.90 -20.29 2.96
CA CYS A 162 -8.80 -19.80 2.15
C CYS A 162 -9.03 -20.15 0.67
N PRO A 163 -8.94 -19.20 -0.27
CA PRO A 163 -9.15 -19.48 -1.69
C PRO A 163 -8.16 -20.49 -2.29
N ARG A 164 -6.96 -20.62 -1.68
CA ARG A 164 -5.94 -21.57 -2.14
C ARG A 164 -6.08 -22.94 -1.50
N CYS A 165 -6.35 -23.01 -0.19
CA CYS A 165 -6.37 -24.26 0.57
C CYS A 165 -7.75 -24.91 0.63
N GLY A 166 -8.83 -24.12 0.51
CA GLY A 166 -10.18 -24.55 0.84
C GLY A 166 -10.39 -24.78 2.35
N ALA A 167 -11.58 -25.27 2.73
CA ALA A 167 -11.85 -25.70 4.10
C ALA A 167 -11.02 -26.96 4.44
N PRO A 168 -10.56 -27.13 5.68
CA PRO A 168 -10.89 -26.34 6.87
C PRO A 168 -10.01 -25.10 7.12
N ALA A 169 -9.06 -24.77 6.23
CA ALA A 169 -8.18 -23.63 6.39
C ALA A 169 -8.93 -22.29 6.22
N LEU A 170 -9.02 -21.51 7.29
CA LEU A 170 -9.71 -20.22 7.31
C LEU A 170 -8.72 -19.06 7.28
N ILE A 171 -9.15 -17.94 6.70
CA ILE A 171 -8.41 -16.68 6.77
C ILE A 171 -8.46 -16.15 8.21
N ALA A 172 -7.30 -16.05 8.82
CA ALA A 172 -7.10 -15.50 10.15
C ALA A 172 -6.89 -13.99 10.10
N THR A 173 -7.14 -13.32 11.25
CA THR A 173 -6.90 -11.88 11.41
C THR A 173 -6.29 -11.58 12.76
N ARG A 174 -5.37 -10.61 12.77
CA ARG A 174 -4.78 -10.04 13.99
C ARG A 174 -4.28 -8.62 13.68
N GLY A 175 -4.25 -7.75 14.69
CA GLY A 175 -3.63 -6.44 14.59
C GLY A 175 -2.12 -6.54 14.44
N GLN A 176 -1.52 -5.71 13.58
CA GLN A 176 -0.09 -5.67 13.30
C GLN A 176 0.40 -4.22 13.26
N GLY A 177 1.64 -4.02 13.73
CA GLY A 177 2.30 -2.72 13.81
C GLY A 177 1.76 -1.80 14.89
N ASP A 178 2.39 -0.64 15.03
CA ASP A 178 2.05 0.37 16.05
C ASP A 178 0.62 0.91 15.88
N ASP A 179 0.16 1.00 14.63
CA ASP A 179 -1.22 1.41 14.30
C ASP A 179 -2.25 0.29 14.51
N ASN A 180 -1.85 -0.89 14.99
CA ASN A 180 -2.69 -2.07 15.19
C ASN A 180 -3.58 -2.40 13.98
N ARG A 181 -3.03 -2.35 12.77
CA ARG A 181 -3.77 -2.57 11.52
C ARG A 181 -4.12 -4.03 11.33
N THR A 182 -5.40 -4.33 11.09
CA THR A 182 -5.86 -5.69 10.86
C THR A 182 -5.16 -6.32 9.66
N THR A 183 -4.38 -7.37 9.90
CA THR A 183 -3.73 -8.19 8.88
C THR A 183 -4.55 -9.44 8.62
N TYR A 184 -4.74 -9.77 7.36
CA TYR A 184 -5.43 -10.98 6.89
C TYR A 184 -4.38 -11.95 6.33
N TRP A 185 -4.42 -13.22 6.74
CA TRP A 185 -3.51 -14.24 6.23
C TRP A 185 -4.11 -15.64 6.38
N CYS A 186 -3.55 -16.61 5.66
CA CYS A 186 -3.88 -18.01 5.83
C CYS A 186 -2.74 -18.73 6.57
N PRO A 187 -2.93 -19.17 7.82
CA PRO A 187 -1.87 -19.84 8.59
C PRO A 187 -1.47 -21.19 8.02
N ASN A 188 -2.21 -21.74 7.06
CA ASN A 188 -1.91 -23.03 6.45
C ASN A 188 -0.98 -22.93 5.24
N CYS A 189 -1.13 -21.91 4.38
CA CYS A 189 -0.35 -21.80 3.14
C CYS A 189 0.67 -20.67 3.11
N GLN A 190 0.72 -19.82 4.12
CA GLN A 190 1.75 -18.79 4.28
C GLN A 190 2.75 -19.27 5.34
N ARG A 191 4.02 -19.32 4.98
CA ARG A 191 5.09 -19.85 5.84
C ARG A 191 6.26 -18.88 5.93
#